data_f45015a085f40ceae02aac10f0cea9cc
#
_entry.id   f45015a085f40ceae02aac10f0cea9cc
#
_cell.length_a   1.000
_cell.length_b   1.000
_cell.length_c   1.000
_cell.angle_alpha   90.00
_cell.angle_beta   90.00
_cell.angle_gamma   90.00
#
_symmetry.space_group_name_H-M   'P 1'
#
loop_
_entity.id
_entity.type
_entity.pdbx_description
1 polymer ?
#
loop_
_entity_poly.entity_id
_entity_poly.type
_entity_poly.pdbx_seq_one_letter_code
_entity_poly.pdbx_strand_id
1 'polypeptide(L)'
;ASDVYKRQDNKIENFDYDFIMNKLRDSFAQNNGSLILSRYANNIVGCFNCLENADDTHGLINQSYEALSEYVQGRYTDIKLVMGIGREYNGISHLQKSFTEASRCVILSEKIQLNGSVFWYEEMGIYNLFSEFGDKKLIQDFVDSTLGLIIDYDKENNTNLLQTLKAYIW
;
A
#
# COMPACT_ATOMS: atom_id res chain seq x y z
N ALA A 1 -19.59 14.66 11.22
CA ALA A 1 -18.35 14.35 10.47
C ALA A 1 -17.33 13.71 11.42
N SER A 2 -17.62 12.60 12.07
CA SER A 2 -16.68 11.93 12.98
C SER A 2 -16.94 10.43 13.17
N ASP A 3 -17.52 9.73 12.19
CA ASP A 3 -17.95 8.33 12.38
C ASP A 3 -17.31 7.31 11.41
N VAL A 4 -16.10 7.56 10.89
CA VAL A 4 -15.47 6.61 9.95
C VAL A 4 -14.42 5.70 10.62
N TYR A 5 -14.09 5.87 11.90
CA TYR A 5 -13.04 5.11 12.59
C TYR A 5 -13.53 4.22 13.75
N LYS A 6 -14.71 3.62 13.63
CA LYS A 6 -15.17 2.58 14.58
C LYS A 6 -15.36 1.24 13.89
N ARG A 7 -14.29 0.63 13.41
CA ARG A 7 -14.26 -0.81 13.14
C ARG A 7 -12.94 -1.41 13.61
N GLN A 8 -13.05 -2.33 14.58
CA GLN A 8 -12.03 -3.30 15.03
C GLN A 8 -11.20 -3.01 16.28
N ASP A 9 -11.71 -2.30 17.28
CA ASP A 9 -10.98 -2.10 18.53
C ASP A 9 -10.78 -3.36 19.39
N ASN A 10 -11.52 -4.44 19.17
CA ASN A 10 -11.51 -5.60 20.08
C ASN A 10 -10.62 -6.79 19.66
N LYS A 11 -10.00 -6.79 18.46
CA LYS A 11 -9.12 -7.90 18.01
C LYS A 11 -7.63 -7.59 18.04
N ILE A 12 -7.26 -6.34 18.26
CA ILE A 12 -5.87 -5.88 18.20
C ILE A 12 -5.18 -5.88 19.59
N GLU A 13 -5.94 -6.02 20.67
CA GLU A 13 -5.38 -6.04 22.03
C GLU A 13 -4.33 -7.14 22.29
N ASN A 14 -4.37 -8.24 21.53
CA ASN A 14 -3.42 -9.35 21.65
C ASN A 14 -2.44 -9.45 20.47
N PHE A 15 -2.31 -8.40 19.65
CA PHE A 15 -1.35 -8.41 18.55
C PHE A 15 0.06 -8.12 19.04
N ASP A 16 0.99 -9.01 18.73
CA ASP A 16 2.37 -8.96 19.23
C ASP A 16 3.23 -7.98 18.41
N TYR A 17 3.04 -6.68 18.67
CA TYR A 17 3.78 -5.61 18.02
C TYR A 17 5.29 -5.71 18.26
N ASP A 18 5.70 -6.13 19.46
CA ASP A 18 7.11 -6.20 19.82
C ASP A 18 7.81 -7.30 19.02
N PHE A 19 7.16 -8.45 18.84
CA PHE A 19 7.67 -9.50 17.97
C PHE A 19 7.84 -9.04 16.54
N ILE A 20 6.83 -8.37 15.97
CA ILE A 20 6.87 -7.84 14.59
C ILE A 20 8.00 -6.82 14.44
N MET A 21 8.13 -5.88 15.37
CA MET A 21 9.20 -4.87 15.31
C MET A 21 10.59 -5.50 15.43
N ASN A 22 10.77 -6.49 16.30
CA ASN A 22 12.04 -7.19 16.43
C ASN A 22 12.38 -7.99 15.16
N LYS A 23 11.41 -8.69 14.58
CA LYS A 23 11.59 -9.42 13.33
C LYS A 23 12.03 -8.51 12.19
N LEU A 24 11.42 -7.32 12.07
CA LEU A 24 11.83 -6.31 11.09
C LEU A 24 13.24 -5.81 11.34
N ARG A 25 13.59 -5.49 12.58
CA ARG A 25 14.95 -5.04 12.91
C ARG A 25 16.00 -6.09 12.56
N ASP A 26 15.72 -7.35 12.89
CA ASP A 26 16.64 -8.46 12.60
C ASP A 26 16.84 -8.64 11.09
N SER A 27 15.77 -8.57 10.30
CA SER A 27 15.82 -8.65 8.85
C SER A 27 16.69 -7.55 8.23
N PHE A 28 16.52 -6.30 8.69
CA PHE A 28 17.33 -5.18 8.22
C PHE A 28 18.79 -5.27 8.67
N ALA A 29 19.04 -5.66 9.92
CA ALA A 29 20.39 -5.80 10.45
C ALA A 29 21.21 -6.86 9.70
N GLN A 30 20.58 -7.98 9.30
CA GLN A 30 21.23 -9.05 8.53
C GLN A 30 21.69 -8.58 7.14
N ASN A 31 21.06 -7.53 6.58
CA ASN A 31 21.36 -6.97 5.28
C ASN A 31 22.11 -5.62 5.36
N ASN A 32 22.80 -5.35 6.46
CA ASN A 32 23.52 -4.09 6.71
C ASN A 32 22.63 -2.82 6.65
N GLY A 33 21.32 -2.98 6.77
CA GLY A 33 20.36 -1.89 6.82
C GLY A 33 20.18 -1.35 8.24
N SER A 34 19.85 -0.07 8.35
CA SER A 34 19.44 0.56 9.61
C SER A 34 17.95 0.85 9.58
N LEU A 35 17.24 0.41 10.60
CA LEU A 35 15.79 0.57 10.72
C LEU A 35 15.42 1.10 12.10
N ILE A 36 14.74 2.23 12.14
CA ILE A 36 14.14 2.80 13.34
C ILE A 36 12.64 2.54 13.28
N LEU A 37 12.09 1.89 14.29
CA LEU A 37 10.67 1.55 14.38
C LEU A 37 10.02 2.22 15.59
N SER A 38 8.81 2.68 15.39
CA SER A 38 7.92 3.17 16.43
C SER A 38 6.52 2.64 16.24
N ARG A 39 5.82 2.36 17.33
CA ARG A 39 4.38 2.08 17.29
C ARG A 39 3.61 3.40 17.34
N TYR A 40 2.66 3.56 16.42
CA TYR A 40 1.74 4.69 16.38
C TYR A 40 0.32 4.16 16.23
N ALA A 41 -0.48 4.23 17.29
CA ALA A 41 -1.80 3.60 17.38
C ALA A 41 -1.73 2.09 17.02
N ASN A 42 -2.43 1.68 16.00
CA ASN A 42 -2.46 0.30 15.49
C ASN A 42 -1.47 0.05 14.34
N ASN A 43 -0.60 1.01 14.08
CA ASN A 43 0.40 0.92 13.01
C ASN A 43 1.81 0.79 13.59
N ILE A 44 2.67 0.14 12.83
CA ILE A 44 4.12 0.23 13.02
C ILE A 44 4.64 1.18 11.95
N VAL A 45 5.36 2.21 12.38
CA VAL A 45 6.00 3.18 11.49
C VAL A 45 7.50 2.95 11.54
N GLY A 46 8.10 2.81 10.36
CA GLY A 46 9.53 2.60 10.19
C GLY A 46 10.18 3.70 9.37
N CYS A 47 11.41 4.04 9.74
CA CYS A 47 12.33 4.82 8.92
C CYS A 47 13.60 4.01 8.73
N PHE A 48 14.02 3.83 7.49
CA PHE A 48 15.20 3.05 7.14
C PHE A 48 16.08 3.81 6.14
N ASN A 49 17.37 3.46 6.11
CA ASN A 49 18.26 3.89 5.05
C ASN A 49 18.13 2.92 3.87
N CYS A 50 18.03 3.47 2.66
CA CYS A 50 18.07 2.66 1.45
C CYS A 50 19.45 2.02 1.28
N LEU A 51 19.49 0.83 0.71
CA LEU A 51 20.73 0.17 0.30
C LEU A 51 21.27 0.87 -0.95
N GLU A 52 22.53 0.61 -1.27
CA GLU A 52 23.21 1.24 -2.43
C GLU A 52 22.49 0.94 -3.76
N ASN A 53 21.84 -0.24 -3.85
CA ASN A 53 21.06 -0.64 -5.00
C ASN A 53 19.56 -0.65 -4.63
N ALA A 54 18.74 0.03 -5.42
CA ALA A 54 17.29 0.10 -5.22
C ALA A 54 16.63 -1.29 -5.28
N ASP A 55 17.08 -2.17 -6.17
CA ASP A 55 16.56 -3.54 -6.29
C ASP A 55 16.82 -4.35 -5.01
N ASP A 56 17.95 -4.15 -4.36
CA ASP A 56 18.27 -4.79 -3.08
C ASP A 56 17.33 -4.29 -1.97
N THR A 57 16.99 -3.00 -1.99
CA THR A 57 16.02 -2.42 -1.05
C THR A 57 14.61 -2.99 -1.26
N HIS A 58 14.16 -3.09 -2.51
CA HIS A 58 12.87 -3.71 -2.84
C HIS A 58 12.84 -5.19 -2.43
N GLY A 59 13.90 -5.93 -2.73
CA GLY A 59 14.06 -7.32 -2.35
C GLY A 59 14.00 -7.53 -0.84
N LEU A 60 14.71 -6.72 -0.07
CA LEU A 60 14.73 -6.77 1.39
C LEU A 60 13.35 -6.51 1.99
N ILE A 61 12.64 -5.50 1.49
CA ILE A 61 11.30 -5.16 1.98
C ILE A 61 10.30 -6.25 1.68
N ASN A 62 10.29 -6.79 0.46
CA ASN A 62 9.39 -7.86 0.08
C ASN A 62 9.65 -9.13 0.90
N GLN A 63 10.91 -9.53 1.07
CA GLN A 63 11.29 -10.68 1.89
C GLN A 63 10.87 -10.48 3.36
N SER A 64 11.08 -9.28 3.90
CA SER A 64 10.66 -8.94 5.27
C SER A 64 9.15 -9.00 5.42
N TYR A 65 8.42 -8.52 4.41
CA TYR A 65 6.96 -8.59 4.39
C TYR A 65 6.46 -10.05 4.35
N GLU A 66 7.00 -10.89 3.48
CA GLU A 66 6.62 -12.30 3.35
C GLU A 66 6.79 -13.04 4.67
N ALA A 67 7.95 -12.92 5.31
CA ALA A 67 8.23 -13.53 6.61
C ALA A 67 7.28 -13.07 7.72
N LEU A 68 6.87 -11.80 7.70
CA LEU A 68 5.88 -11.27 8.65
C LEU A 68 4.47 -11.74 8.32
N SER A 69 4.12 -11.78 7.04
CA SER A 69 2.80 -12.22 6.58
C SER A 69 2.53 -13.67 6.95
N GLU A 70 3.51 -14.55 6.74
CA GLU A 70 3.42 -15.96 7.17
C GLU A 70 3.20 -16.10 8.68
N TYR A 71 3.95 -15.34 9.47
CA TYR A 71 3.78 -15.35 10.93
C TYR A 71 2.40 -14.86 11.36
N VAL A 72 1.93 -13.74 10.77
CA VAL A 72 0.63 -13.15 11.11
C VAL A 72 -0.51 -14.08 10.69
N GLN A 73 -0.48 -14.62 9.48
CA GLN A 73 -1.51 -15.55 8.98
C GLN A 73 -1.55 -16.87 9.77
N GLY A 74 -0.40 -17.36 10.22
CA GLY A 74 -0.33 -18.57 11.04
C GLY A 74 -0.88 -18.40 12.46
N ARG A 75 -0.94 -17.17 12.97
CA ARG A 75 -1.34 -16.87 14.36
C ARG A 75 -2.67 -16.11 14.48
N TYR A 76 -3.02 -15.33 13.47
CA TYR A 76 -4.19 -14.44 13.47
C TYR A 76 -5.00 -14.66 12.20
N THR A 77 -6.18 -15.25 12.31
CA THR A 77 -7.01 -15.66 11.16
C THR A 77 -7.66 -14.47 10.41
N ASP A 78 -7.82 -13.34 11.07
CA ASP A 78 -8.60 -12.21 10.54
C ASP A 78 -7.77 -10.92 10.37
N ILE A 79 -6.43 -11.01 10.47
CA ILE A 79 -5.54 -9.86 10.32
C ILE A 79 -4.88 -9.91 8.96
N LYS A 80 -5.09 -8.86 8.15
CA LYS A 80 -4.35 -8.63 6.92
C LYS A 80 -3.25 -7.61 7.21
N LEU A 81 -2.01 -8.00 6.92
CA LEU A 81 -0.88 -7.08 6.96
C LEU A 81 -0.82 -6.29 5.65
N VAL A 82 -0.62 -4.99 5.75
CA VAL A 82 -0.42 -4.10 4.60
C VAL A 82 0.77 -3.20 4.90
N MET A 83 1.64 -3.00 3.93
CA MET A 83 2.83 -2.15 4.05
C MET A 83 2.80 -1.07 2.97
N GLY A 84 2.92 0.18 3.36
CA GLY A 84 3.08 1.32 2.46
C GLY A 84 4.48 1.89 2.56
N ILE A 85 5.11 2.18 1.43
CA ILE A 85 6.48 2.71 1.34
C ILE A 85 6.43 4.08 0.66
N GLY A 86 6.89 5.12 1.36
CA GLY A 86 7.08 6.45 0.80
C GLY A 86 8.39 6.53 0.01
N ARG A 87 8.53 7.61 -0.79
CA ARG A 87 9.74 7.85 -1.56
C ARG A 87 10.95 8.10 -0.66
N GLU A 88 12.09 7.82 -1.23
CA GLU A 88 13.38 8.18 -0.66
C GLU A 88 13.62 9.69 -0.74
N TYR A 89 14.14 10.25 0.34
CA TYR A 89 14.52 11.66 0.43
C TYR A 89 15.81 11.83 1.20
N ASN A 90 16.63 12.76 0.75
CA ASN A 90 17.83 13.14 1.47
C ASN A 90 17.49 14.06 2.65
N GLY A 91 17.89 13.64 3.86
CA GLY A 91 17.82 14.44 5.07
C GLY A 91 16.50 14.32 5.86
N ILE A 92 16.64 14.52 7.16
CA ILE A 92 15.58 14.34 8.17
C ILE A 92 14.37 15.27 7.93
N SER A 93 14.59 16.44 7.33
CA SER A 93 13.52 17.41 7.02
C SER A 93 12.41 16.87 6.12
N HIS A 94 12.67 15.80 5.38
CA HIS A 94 11.72 15.19 4.45
C HIS A 94 11.04 13.93 5.00
N LEU A 95 11.34 13.50 6.22
CA LEU A 95 10.70 12.32 6.82
C LEU A 95 9.19 12.42 6.87
N GLN A 96 8.66 13.61 7.21
CA GLN A 96 7.21 13.83 7.24
C GLN A 96 6.57 13.63 5.88
N LYS A 97 7.25 14.03 4.80
CA LYS A 97 6.77 13.85 3.43
C LYS A 97 6.72 12.37 3.06
N SER A 98 7.82 11.64 3.28
CA SER A 98 7.88 10.19 3.03
C SER A 98 6.83 9.42 3.86
N PHE A 99 6.66 9.77 5.14
CA PHE A 99 5.62 9.19 5.99
C PHE A 99 4.20 9.44 5.46
N THR A 100 3.92 10.66 4.98
CA THR A 100 2.62 10.99 4.40
C THR A 100 2.35 10.16 3.14
N GLU A 101 3.36 9.97 2.30
CA GLU A 101 3.29 9.14 1.09
C GLU A 101 3.04 7.67 1.42
N ALA A 102 3.79 7.10 2.38
CA ALA A 102 3.60 5.74 2.87
C ALA A 102 2.18 5.53 3.43
N SER A 103 1.70 6.47 4.23
CA SER A 103 0.35 6.42 4.79
C SER A 103 -0.75 6.49 3.72
N ARG A 104 -0.54 7.27 2.66
CA ARG A 104 -1.45 7.32 1.51
C ARG A 104 -1.55 5.97 0.80
N CYS A 105 -0.44 5.26 0.62
CA CYS A 105 -0.44 3.92 0.03
C CYS A 105 -1.36 2.96 0.80
N VAL A 106 -1.25 2.93 2.12
CA VAL A 106 -2.08 2.08 2.97
C VAL A 106 -3.56 2.46 2.85
N ILE A 107 -3.89 3.74 2.99
CA ILE A 107 -5.28 4.23 2.91
C ILE A 107 -5.89 3.92 1.53
N LEU A 108 -5.13 4.12 0.46
CA LEU A 108 -5.60 3.85 -0.90
C LEU A 108 -5.83 2.37 -1.15
N SER A 109 -4.90 1.52 -0.72
CA SER A 109 -5.02 0.07 -0.90
C SER A 109 -6.29 -0.49 -0.27
N GLU A 110 -6.71 0.06 0.88
CA GLU A 110 -7.97 -0.28 1.54
C GLU A 110 -9.19 0.25 0.79
N LYS A 111 -9.16 1.54 0.38
CA LYS A 111 -10.30 2.19 -0.28
C LYS A 111 -10.67 1.57 -1.61
N ILE A 112 -9.68 1.22 -2.42
CA ILE A 112 -9.88 0.68 -3.78
C ILE A 112 -9.67 -0.84 -3.84
N GLN A 113 -9.51 -1.49 -2.67
CA GLN A 113 -9.35 -2.94 -2.54
C GLN A 113 -8.28 -3.51 -3.47
N LEU A 114 -7.13 -2.84 -3.53
CA LEU A 114 -6.01 -3.33 -4.34
C LEU A 114 -5.56 -4.70 -3.87
N ASN A 115 -5.35 -5.58 -4.85
CA ASN A 115 -4.70 -6.84 -4.61
C ASN A 115 -3.19 -6.58 -4.46
N GLY A 116 -2.68 -6.85 -3.29
CA GLY A 116 -1.27 -6.64 -2.95
C GLY A 116 -1.12 -6.44 -1.46
N SER A 117 0.12 -6.33 -1.05
CA SER A 117 0.48 -6.32 0.36
C SER A 117 1.56 -5.30 0.68
N VAL A 118 2.46 -5.02 -0.26
CA VAL A 118 3.45 -3.95 -0.21
C VAL A 118 3.14 -2.97 -1.34
N PHE A 119 3.01 -1.70 -1.01
CA PHE A 119 2.66 -0.64 -1.95
C PHE A 119 3.71 0.46 -1.89
N TRP A 120 4.39 0.67 -3.01
CA TRP A 120 5.37 1.73 -3.19
C TRP A 120 4.69 2.98 -3.74
N TYR A 121 4.93 4.13 -3.11
CA TYR A 121 4.29 5.38 -3.53
C TYR A 121 4.60 5.75 -4.99
N GLU A 122 5.79 5.41 -5.48
CA GLU A 122 6.20 5.64 -6.86
C GLU A 122 5.37 4.81 -7.85
N GLU A 123 4.99 3.59 -7.46
CA GLU A 123 4.20 2.68 -8.27
C GLU A 123 2.69 3.00 -8.23
N MET A 124 2.26 3.75 -7.21
CA MET A 124 0.85 4.12 -7.07
C MET A 124 0.35 5.07 -8.16
N GLY A 125 1.24 5.76 -8.88
CA GLY A 125 0.97 6.50 -10.11
C GLY A 125 -0.38 7.22 -10.14
N ILE A 126 -1.25 6.78 -11.04
CA ILE A 126 -2.59 7.34 -11.25
C ILE A 126 -3.52 7.21 -10.02
N TYR A 127 -3.33 6.21 -9.17
CA TYR A 127 -4.13 6.05 -7.95
C TYR A 127 -3.93 7.22 -6.98
N ASN A 128 -2.72 7.80 -6.94
CA ASN A 128 -2.45 8.99 -6.14
C ASN A 128 -3.24 10.20 -6.64
N LEU A 129 -3.37 10.36 -7.96
CA LEU A 129 -4.19 11.42 -8.55
C LEU A 129 -5.66 11.23 -8.18
N PHE A 130 -6.20 10.03 -8.34
CA PHE A 130 -7.59 9.74 -7.98
C PHE A 130 -7.91 9.94 -6.49
N SER A 131 -6.92 9.79 -5.61
CA SER A 131 -7.10 10.04 -4.18
C SER A 131 -7.24 11.52 -3.83
N GLU A 132 -6.62 12.40 -4.62
CA GLU A 132 -6.69 13.85 -4.44
C GLU A 132 -7.99 14.44 -5.01
N PHE A 133 -8.50 13.85 -6.07
CA PHE A 133 -9.79 14.20 -6.66
C PHE A 133 -10.94 13.53 -5.89
N GLY A 134 -11.16 13.78 -4.63
CA GLY A 134 -12.24 13.18 -3.82
C GLY A 134 -13.66 13.21 -4.43
N ASP A 135 -13.80 13.68 -5.66
CA ASP A 135 -15.05 13.76 -6.42
C ASP A 135 -15.18 12.57 -7.38
N LYS A 136 -16.04 11.62 -6.97
CA LYS A 136 -16.41 10.47 -7.80
C LYS A 136 -16.92 10.86 -9.20
N LYS A 137 -17.51 12.05 -9.31
CA LYS A 137 -18.04 12.56 -10.57
C LYS A 137 -16.92 12.85 -11.57
N LEU A 138 -15.83 13.48 -11.13
CA LEU A 138 -14.65 13.72 -11.99
C LEU A 138 -14.03 12.42 -12.50
N ILE A 139 -13.96 11.39 -11.66
CA ILE A 139 -13.47 10.07 -12.07
C ILE A 139 -14.43 9.45 -13.10
N GLN A 140 -15.74 9.54 -12.86
CA GLN A 140 -16.74 9.02 -13.79
C GLN A 140 -16.68 9.77 -15.13
N ASP A 141 -16.64 11.09 -15.11
CA ASP A 141 -16.54 11.93 -16.32
C ASP A 141 -15.26 11.60 -17.12
N PHE A 142 -14.14 11.32 -16.43
CA PHE A 142 -12.90 10.87 -17.08
C PHE A 142 -13.06 9.48 -17.73
N VAL A 143 -13.66 8.52 -17.02
CA VAL A 143 -13.91 7.18 -17.56
C VAL A 143 -14.86 7.26 -18.77
N ASP A 144 -15.94 8.02 -18.66
CA ASP A 144 -16.93 8.18 -19.73
C ASP A 144 -16.32 8.86 -20.96
N SER A 145 -15.48 9.87 -20.77
CA SER A 145 -14.79 10.53 -21.89
C SER A 145 -13.72 9.69 -22.58
N THR A 146 -13.07 8.77 -21.83
CA THR A 146 -11.94 7.98 -22.34
C THR A 146 -12.37 6.61 -22.84
N LEU A 147 -13.25 5.95 -22.13
CA LEU A 147 -13.68 4.57 -22.40
C LEU A 147 -15.16 4.45 -22.76
N GLY A 148 -15.95 5.54 -22.65
CA GLY A 148 -17.39 5.52 -22.85
C GLY A 148 -17.79 4.92 -24.19
N LEU A 149 -17.13 5.31 -25.26
CA LEU A 149 -17.40 4.76 -26.61
C LEU A 149 -17.22 3.24 -26.68
N ILE A 150 -16.19 2.70 -26.02
CA ILE A 150 -15.94 1.25 -25.99
C ILE A 150 -17.00 0.54 -25.13
N ILE A 151 -17.32 1.13 -23.97
CA ILE A 151 -18.33 0.59 -23.05
C ILE A 151 -19.71 0.56 -23.71
N ASP A 152 -20.08 1.62 -24.39
CA ASP A 152 -21.38 1.71 -25.08
C ASP A 152 -21.45 0.78 -26.28
N TYR A 153 -20.37 0.70 -27.07
CA TYR A 153 -20.28 -0.25 -28.17
C TYR A 153 -20.42 -1.71 -27.71
N ASP A 154 -19.74 -2.08 -26.62
CA ASP A 154 -19.83 -3.42 -26.02
C ASP A 154 -21.27 -3.74 -25.58
N LYS A 155 -21.98 -2.76 -24.98
CA LYS A 155 -23.38 -2.95 -24.59
C LYS A 155 -24.32 -3.10 -25.77
N GLU A 156 -24.15 -2.28 -26.82
CA GLU A 156 -25.04 -2.27 -27.99
C GLU A 156 -24.83 -3.51 -28.89
N ASN A 157 -23.57 -3.95 -29.00
CA ASN A 157 -23.19 -5.03 -29.92
C ASN A 157 -22.92 -6.37 -29.23
N ASN A 158 -23.10 -6.43 -27.91
CA ASN A 158 -22.83 -7.62 -27.08
C ASN A 158 -21.40 -8.17 -27.29
N THR A 159 -20.42 -7.26 -27.37
CA THR A 159 -18.98 -7.56 -27.54
C THR A 159 -18.22 -7.41 -26.21
N ASN A 160 -16.93 -7.76 -26.19
CA ASN A 160 -16.06 -7.71 -25.01
C ASN A 160 -14.76 -6.96 -25.31
N LEU A 161 -14.83 -5.83 -26.02
CA LEU A 161 -13.65 -5.03 -26.39
C LEU A 161 -12.90 -4.49 -25.19
N LEU A 162 -13.64 -4.05 -24.14
CA LEU A 162 -13.04 -3.56 -22.91
C LEU A 162 -12.23 -4.66 -22.20
N GLN A 163 -12.71 -5.89 -22.22
CA GLN A 163 -12.01 -7.04 -21.66
C GLN A 163 -10.77 -7.40 -22.49
N THR A 164 -10.87 -7.32 -23.81
CA THR A 164 -9.74 -7.50 -24.72
C THR A 164 -8.66 -6.44 -24.49
N LEU A 165 -9.06 -5.18 -24.34
CA LEU A 165 -8.14 -4.09 -24.02
C LEU A 165 -7.41 -4.32 -22.68
N LYS A 166 -8.13 -4.76 -21.65
CA LYS A 166 -7.53 -5.14 -20.38
C LYS A 166 -6.49 -6.25 -20.54
N ALA A 167 -6.81 -7.31 -21.27
CA ALA A 167 -5.89 -8.43 -21.51
C ALA A 167 -4.66 -8.05 -22.36
N TYR A 168 -4.74 -6.97 -23.13
CA TYR A 168 -3.60 -6.47 -23.91
C TYR A 168 -2.64 -5.59 -23.08
N ILE A 169 -3.16 -4.90 -22.03
CA ILE A 169 -2.39 -3.97 -21.20
C ILE A 169 -1.70 -4.69 -20.02
N TRP A 170 -2.24 -5.81 -19.58
CA TRP A 170 -1.73 -6.63 -18.46
C TRP A 170 -1.07 -7.93 -18.96
#